data_de2ba8803eee47ac0cd7bae0477f90b5
#
_entry.id   de2ba8803eee47ac0cd7bae0477f90b5
#
_cell.length_a   1.000
_cell.length_b   1.000
_cell.length_c   1.000
_cell.angle_alpha   90.00
_cell.angle_beta   90.00
_cell.angle_gamma   90.00
#
_symmetry.space_group_name_H-M   'P 1'
#
loop_
_entity.id
_entity.type
_entity.pdbx_description
1 polymer ?
#
loop_
_entity_poly.entity_id
_entity_poly.type
_entity_poly.pdbx_seq_one_letter_code
_entity_poly.pdbx_strand_id
1 'polypeptide(L)'
;MLRNYSAQVPELPLVGDAIGKINIPAIELNAWLVAGAKLEQLERGPGVFAGSPLPGQVGNVAIAGHRESFGGPFEHLDVVKPGDEVIFTTQQGTFTYRVTGSRVVSANEVGVIRTEDPSKAILTLVTCHPKWTSDERLIVRGELVGIHSPLSATPVAVVNGPSTGSDGISTDTIGSSPGWFHDTGSIVPTAVFGALCALLWWAARRLAGPWSRDRRAVLRTVAVWLAWAPLFGVSLFFAFEGLSGLLPSSF
;
A
#
# COMPACT_ATOMS: atom_id res chain seq x y z
N MET A 1 -36.25 -30.81 22.66
CA MET A 1 -35.93 -29.38 22.56
C MET A 1 -34.81 -29.17 21.56
N LEU A 2 -35.13 -28.97 20.30
CA LEU A 2 -34.16 -28.68 19.22
C LEU A 2 -33.80 -27.19 19.35
N ARG A 3 -32.58 -26.87 19.78
CA ARG A 3 -32.03 -25.52 19.70
C ARG A 3 -31.80 -25.21 18.24
N ASN A 4 -32.59 -24.31 17.69
CA ASN A 4 -32.31 -23.67 16.41
C ASN A 4 -31.00 -22.87 16.56
N TYR A 5 -29.89 -23.48 16.19
CA TYR A 5 -28.70 -22.75 15.82
C TYR A 5 -28.99 -22.14 14.47
N SER A 6 -29.53 -20.92 14.46
CA SER A 6 -29.39 -20.06 13.30
C SER A 6 -27.90 -19.80 13.15
N ALA A 7 -27.26 -20.51 12.24
CA ALA A 7 -25.91 -20.22 11.82
C ALA A 7 -25.93 -18.75 11.35
N GLN A 8 -25.38 -17.85 12.16
CA GLN A 8 -25.08 -16.49 11.68
C GLN A 8 -24.16 -16.69 10.50
N VAL A 9 -24.69 -16.42 9.30
CA VAL A 9 -23.87 -16.32 8.11
C VAL A 9 -22.88 -15.19 8.41
N PRO A 10 -21.57 -15.47 8.45
CA PRO A 10 -20.62 -14.41 8.72
C PRO A 10 -20.84 -13.30 7.70
N GLU A 11 -21.04 -12.08 8.16
CA GLU A 11 -21.09 -10.95 7.22
C GLU A 11 -19.81 -10.94 6.40
N LEU A 12 -19.97 -10.76 5.09
CA LEU A 12 -18.83 -10.64 4.18
C LEU A 12 -18.00 -9.43 4.58
N PRO A 13 -16.66 -9.56 4.76
CA PRO A 13 -15.85 -8.41 5.12
C PRO A 13 -15.94 -7.35 4.02
N LEU A 14 -16.24 -6.13 4.42
CA LEU A 14 -16.23 -4.98 3.54
C LEU A 14 -14.78 -4.54 3.31
N VAL A 15 -14.55 -3.88 2.18
CA VAL A 15 -13.23 -3.30 1.87
C VAL A 15 -12.80 -2.35 2.99
N GLY A 16 -11.62 -2.58 3.55
CA GLY A 16 -11.06 -1.85 4.67
C GLY A 16 -11.24 -2.50 6.04
N ASP A 17 -12.06 -3.55 6.15
CA ASP A 17 -12.21 -4.29 7.40
C ASP A 17 -10.95 -5.09 7.74
N ALA A 18 -10.66 -5.21 9.04
CA ALA A 18 -9.66 -6.15 9.53
C ALA A 18 -10.25 -7.56 9.54
N ILE A 19 -9.68 -8.47 8.76
CA ILE A 19 -10.15 -9.87 8.61
C ILE A 19 -9.40 -10.85 9.50
N GLY A 20 -8.28 -10.46 10.07
CA GLY A 20 -7.46 -11.31 10.92
C GLY A 20 -6.04 -10.82 11.04
N LYS A 21 -5.13 -11.74 11.32
CA LYS A 21 -3.69 -11.48 11.38
C LYS A 21 -2.94 -12.42 10.46
N ILE A 22 -1.86 -11.92 9.90
CA ILE A 22 -0.84 -12.69 9.19
C ILE A 22 0.42 -12.75 10.04
N ASN A 23 0.99 -13.92 10.21
CA ASN A 23 2.27 -14.15 10.84
C ASN A 23 3.19 -14.94 9.90
N ILE A 24 4.41 -14.43 9.69
CA ILE A 24 5.46 -15.10 8.91
C ILE A 24 6.71 -15.13 9.80
N PRO A 25 6.94 -16.23 10.56
CA PRO A 25 8.05 -16.30 11.51
C PRO A 25 9.42 -16.06 10.89
N ALA A 26 9.63 -16.53 9.65
CA ALA A 26 10.90 -16.39 8.93
C ALA A 26 11.36 -14.94 8.74
N ILE A 27 10.47 -13.97 8.82
CA ILE A 27 10.73 -12.53 8.68
C ILE A 27 10.20 -11.72 9.87
N GLU A 28 9.86 -12.38 10.97
CA GLU A 28 9.29 -11.79 12.19
C GLU A 28 8.04 -10.92 11.95
N LEU A 29 7.32 -11.16 10.84
CA LEU A 29 6.11 -10.43 10.53
C LEU A 29 4.95 -10.88 11.42
N ASN A 30 4.29 -9.92 12.05
CA ASN A 30 3.00 -10.10 12.73
C ASN A 30 2.15 -8.85 12.51
N ALA A 31 1.23 -8.89 11.55
CA ALA A 31 0.47 -7.73 11.11
C ALA A 31 -1.03 -8.05 11.02
N TRP A 32 -1.85 -7.00 11.08
CA TRP A 32 -3.27 -7.11 10.76
C TRP A 32 -3.46 -7.28 9.26
N LEU A 33 -4.34 -8.21 8.88
CA LEU A 33 -4.76 -8.47 7.51
C LEU A 33 -6.05 -7.71 7.25
N VAL A 34 -6.07 -6.91 6.18
CA VAL A 34 -7.22 -6.09 5.81
C VAL A 34 -7.90 -6.60 4.53
N ALA A 35 -9.19 -6.34 4.40
CA ALA A 35 -9.93 -6.61 3.17
C ALA A 35 -9.67 -5.51 2.15
N GLY A 36 -9.29 -5.90 0.92
CA GLY A 36 -8.91 -4.97 -0.15
C GLY A 36 -7.40 -4.74 -0.23
N ALA A 37 -6.92 -4.46 -1.43
CA ALA A 37 -5.51 -4.28 -1.74
C ALA A 37 -5.24 -3.00 -2.55
N LYS A 38 -6.09 -1.97 -2.43
CA LYS A 38 -5.82 -0.63 -2.94
C LYS A 38 -4.88 0.11 -1.98
N LEU A 39 -4.27 1.19 -2.43
CA LEU A 39 -3.29 1.95 -1.66
C LEU A 39 -3.79 2.29 -0.24
N GLU A 40 -4.99 2.82 -0.13
CA GLU A 40 -5.62 3.19 1.15
C GLU A 40 -5.71 2.04 2.17
N GLN A 41 -5.97 0.80 1.69
CA GLN A 41 -6.01 -0.38 2.55
C GLN A 41 -4.60 -0.84 2.90
N LEU A 42 -3.67 -0.81 1.93
CA LEU A 42 -2.29 -1.24 2.12
C LEU A 42 -1.49 -0.33 3.06
N GLU A 43 -1.88 0.93 3.23
CA GLU A 43 -1.34 1.83 4.27
C GLU A 43 -1.59 1.30 5.70
N ARG A 44 -2.62 0.47 5.88
CA ARG A 44 -3.04 -0.09 7.17
C ARG A 44 -2.46 -1.47 7.45
N GLY A 45 -1.94 -2.15 6.44
CA GLY A 45 -1.35 -3.48 6.54
C GLY A 45 -1.47 -4.32 5.27
N PRO A 46 -1.00 -5.57 5.28
CA PRO A 46 -1.22 -6.49 4.18
C PRO A 46 -2.70 -6.64 3.84
N GLY A 47 -3.04 -6.57 2.55
CA GLY A 47 -4.41 -6.53 2.06
C GLY A 47 -4.76 -7.71 1.16
N VAL A 48 -5.92 -8.34 1.38
CA VAL A 48 -6.45 -9.40 0.53
C VAL A 48 -7.10 -8.77 -0.70
N PHE A 49 -6.71 -9.21 -1.91
CA PHE A 49 -7.31 -8.72 -3.14
C PHE A 49 -8.82 -8.97 -3.17
N ALA A 50 -9.56 -7.98 -3.62
CA ALA A 50 -11.01 -8.13 -3.81
C ALA A 50 -11.32 -9.26 -4.81
N GLY A 51 -12.31 -10.08 -4.48
CA GLY A 51 -12.65 -11.28 -5.26
C GLY A 51 -11.76 -12.49 -5.00
N SER A 52 -10.67 -12.33 -4.23
CA SER A 52 -9.86 -13.44 -3.74
C SER A 52 -10.58 -14.19 -2.62
N PRO A 53 -10.43 -15.54 -2.52
CA PRO A 53 -10.88 -16.27 -1.35
C PRO A 53 -10.21 -15.76 -0.08
N LEU A 54 -10.83 -16.03 1.08
CA LEU A 54 -10.20 -15.77 2.38
C LEU A 54 -9.24 -16.90 2.77
N PRO A 55 -8.29 -16.66 3.69
CA PRO A 55 -7.40 -17.70 4.19
C PRO A 55 -8.17 -18.95 4.66
N GLY A 56 -7.69 -20.12 4.26
CA GLY A 56 -8.31 -21.41 4.59
C GLY A 56 -9.32 -21.92 3.56
N GLN A 57 -9.72 -21.11 2.60
CA GLN A 57 -10.66 -21.50 1.54
C GLN A 57 -9.94 -22.06 0.31
N VAL A 58 -10.65 -22.84 -0.48
CA VAL A 58 -10.15 -23.31 -1.78
C VAL A 58 -10.03 -22.14 -2.77
N GLY A 59 -9.10 -22.23 -3.68
CA GLY A 59 -8.71 -21.19 -4.60
C GLY A 59 -7.38 -20.53 -4.21
N ASN A 60 -7.07 -19.39 -4.80
CA ASN A 60 -5.83 -18.64 -4.56
C ASN A 60 -6.12 -17.40 -3.71
N VAL A 61 -5.81 -17.46 -2.41
CA VAL A 61 -5.83 -16.28 -1.57
C VAL A 61 -4.63 -15.39 -1.91
N ALA A 62 -4.90 -14.26 -2.56
CA ALA A 62 -3.87 -13.31 -2.97
C ALA A 62 -3.83 -12.12 -2.00
N ILE A 63 -2.63 -11.77 -1.55
CA ILE A 63 -2.39 -10.74 -0.54
C ILE A 63 -1.24 -9.85 -1.01
N ALA A 64 -1.51 -8.54 -1.07
CA ALA A 64 -0.48 -7.53 -1.31
C ALA A 64 0.01 -6.91 0.00
N GLY A 65 1.24 -6.42 -0.02
CA GLY A 65 1.81 -5.64 1.08
C GLY A 65 2.94 -4.76 0.58
N HIS A 66 3.09 -3.60 1.21
CA HIS A 66 4.20 -2.70 0.93
C HIS A 66 5.55 -3.34 1.27
N ARG A 67 6.56 -2.99 0.49
CA ARG A 67 7.92 -3.46 0.74
C ARG A 67 8.72 -2.50 1.59
N GLU A 68 8.61 -1.20 1.37
CA GLU A 68 9.42 -0.18 2.05
C GLU A 68 8.56 0.83 2.81
N SER A 69 7.36 1.16 2.33
CA SER A 69 6.48 2.17 2.92
C SER A 69 5.52 1.58 3.94
N PHE A 70 4.93 2.44 4.77
CA PHE A 70 3.89 2.08 5.76
C PHE A 70 4.28 0.89 6.66
N GLY A 71 5.53 0.93 7.15
CA GLY A 71 6.09 -0.12 8.00
C GLY A 71 6.63 -1.34 7.26
N GLY A 72 6.60 -1.34 5.93
CA GLY A 72 7.22 -2.37 5.07
C GLY A 72 6.85 -3.81 5.45
N PRO A 73 5.57 -4.20 5.57
CA PRO A 73 5.22 -5.53 6.09
C PRO A 73 5.85 -6.66 5.28
N PHE A 74 6.14 -6.42 4.00
CA PHE A 74 6.80 -7.41 3.13
C PHE A 74 8.24 -7.01 2.75
N GLU A 75 8.90 -6.19 3.58
CA GLU A 75 10.28 -5.75 3.34
C GLU A 75 11.24 -6.90 3.10
N HIS A 76 11.13 -7.93 3.92
CA HIS A 76 12.01 -9.10 3.90
C HIS A 76 11.39 -10.34 3.24
N LEU A 77 10.35 -10.16 2.41
CA LEU A 77 9.67 -11.29 1.75
C LEU A 77 10.61 -12.09 0.83
N ASP A 78 11.71 -11.49 0.37
CA ASP A 78 12.74 -12.12 -0.47
C ASP A 78 13.60 -13.16 0.28
N VAL A 79 13.65 -13.14 1.60
CA VAL A 79 14.40 -14.16 2.37
C VAL A 79 13.57 -15.38 2.71
N VAL A 80 12.24 -15.34 2.48
CA VAL A 80 11.34 -16.47 2.71
C VAL A 80 11.63 -17.59 1.70
N LYS A 81 11.74 -18.81 2.21
CA LYS A 81 12.17 -20.01 1.46
C LYS A 81 11.08 -21.07 1.39
N PRO A 82 11.16 -21.97 0.40
CA PRO A 82 10.32 -23.17 0.41
C PRO A 82 10.45 -23.93 1.73
N GLY A 83 9.31 -24.28 2.31
CA GLY A 83 9.21 -24.93 3.63
C GLY A 83 8.86 -23.98 4.78
N ASP A 84 9.08 -22.68 4.65
CA ASP A 84 8.66 -21.69 5.65
C ASP A 84 7.15 -21.63 5.77
N GLU A 85 6.67 -21.18 6.91
CA GLU A 85 5.24 -21.13 7.20
C GLU A 85 4.71 -19.69 7.18
N VAL A 86 3.50 -19.56 6.64
CA VAL A 86 2.66 -18.36 6.70
C VAL A 86 1.38 -18.73 7.43
N ILE A 87 1.14 -18.09 8.57
CA ILE A 87 0.06 -18.44 9.48
C ILE A 87 -0.96 -17.31 9.49
N PHE A 88 -2.21 -17.64 9.22
CA PHE A 88 -3.34 -16.73 9.32
C PHE A 88 -4.19 -17.08 10.53
N THR A 89 -4.51 -16.08 11.35
CA THR A 89 -5.49 -16.21 12.44
C THR A 89 -6.67 -15.29 12.13
N THR A 90 -7.82 -15.87 11.86
CA THR A 90 -9.07 -15.19 11.51
C THR A 90 -10.19 -15.59 12.48
N GLN A 91 -11.36 -15.00 12.34
CA GLN A 91 -12.55 -15.44 13.09
C GLN A 91 -12.97 -16.87 12.73
N GLN A 92 -12.58 -17.38 11.56
CA GLN A 92 -12.93 -18.71 11.08
C GLN A 92 -11.95 -19.80 11.57
N GLY A 93 -10.80 -19.40 12.09
CA GLY A 93 -9.78 -20.32 12.61
C GLY A 93 -8.36 -19.89 12.29
N THR A 94 -7.43 -20.81 12.52
CA THR A 94 -6.01 -20.63 12.18
C THR A 94 -5.65 -21.54 11.01
N PHE A 95 -5.02 -20.95 9.99
CA PHE A 95 -4.67 -21.61 8.73
C PHE A 95 -3.18 -21.46 8.48
N THR A 96 -2.49 -22.58 8.31
CA THR A 96 -1.05 -22.60 8.04
C THR A 96 -0.81 -22.98 6.59
N TYR A 97 -0.12 -22.09 5.87
CA TYR A 97 0.36 -22.34 4.52
C TYR A 97 1.86 -22.57 4.57
N ARG A 98 2.33 -23.55 3.79
CA ARG A 98 3.75 -23.80 3.60
C ARG A 98 4.19 -23.22 2.27
N VAL A 99 5.25 -22.40 2.30
CA VAL A 99 5.82 -21.79 1.10
C VAL A 99 6.35 -22.87 0.17
N THR A 100 5.99 -22.80 -1.09
CA THR A 100 6.42 -23.70 -2.17
C THR A 100 7.50 -23.10 -3.04
N GLY A 101 7.58 -21.75 -3.11
CA GLY A 101 8.58 -21.04 -3.89
C GLY A 101 8.31 -19.57 -4.02
N SER A 102 9.26 -18.88 -4.65
CA SER A 102 9.15 -17.47 -4.99
C SER A 102 9.61 -17.22 -6.42
N ARG A 103 9.10 -16.17 -7.04
CA ARG A 103 9.54 -15.70 -8.37
C ARG A 103 9.31 -14.20 -8.51
N VAL A 104 10.09 -13.58 -9.40
CA VAL A 104 9.87 -12.20 -9.81
C VAL A 104 9.11 -12.19 -11.14
N VAL A 105 8.15 -11.29 -11.25
CA VAL A 105 7.32 -11.12 -12.44
C VAL A 105 7.18 -9.63 -12.79
N SER A 106 6.81 -9.33 -14.03
CA SER A 106 6.45 -7.95 -14.40
C SER A 106 5.26 -7.45 -13.57
N ALA A 107 5.25 -6.15 -13.26
CA ALA A 107 4.13 -5.52 -12.54
C ALA A 107 2.76 -5.74 -13.21
N ASN A 108 2.76 -5.95 -14.54
CA ASN A 108 1.55 -6.16 -15.33
C ASN A 108 1.10 -7.64 -15.40
N GLU A 109 1.80 -8.57 -14.77
CA GLU A 109 1.45 -10.00 -14.78
C GLU A 109 0.35 -10.32 -13.75
N VAL A 110 -0.86 -9.82 -14.02
CA VAL A 110 -2.02 -9.98 -13.13
C VAL A 110 -2.52 -11.43 -13.00
N GLY A 111 -2.10 -12.32 -13.90
CA GLY A 111 -2.47 -13.73 -13.84
C GLY A 111 -2.07 -14.45 -12.57
N VAL A 112 -1.01 -13.97 -11.90
CA VAL A 112 -0.44 -14.60 -10.69
C VAL A 112 -1.41 -14.65 -9.50
N ILE A 113 -2.38 -13.74 -9.43
CA ILE A 113 -3.37 -13.70 -8.34
C ILE A 113 -4.65 -14.48 -8.63
N ARG A 114 -4.83 -14.98 -9.86
CA ARG A 114 -6.02 -15.75 -10.22
C ARG A 114 -5.99 -17.15 -9.62
N THR A 115 -7.16 -17.70 -9.39
CA THR A 115 -7.31 -19.14 -9.03
C THR A 115 -7.13 -19.97 -10.30
N GLU A 116 -6.03 -20.72 -10.37
CA GLU A 116 -5.75 -21.65 -11.48
C GLU A 116 -6.43 -22.99 -11.24
N ASP A 117 -6.41 -23.48 -10.00
CA ASP A 117 -7.03 -24.73 -9.58
C ASP A 117 -7.99 -24.47 -8.42
N PRO A 118 -9.31 -24.51 -8.65
CA PRO A 118 -10.30 -24.24 -7.61
C PRO A 118 -10.43 -25.38 -6.58
N SER A 119 -9.75 -26.51 -6.77
CA SER A 119 -9.74 -27.61 -5.80
C SER A 119 -8.66 -27.48 -4.73
N LYS A 120 -7.67 -26.60 -4.94
CA LYS A 120 -6.55 -26.39 -4.03
C LYS A 120 -6.71 -25.08 -3.27
N ALA A 121 -6.20 -25.04 -2.04
CA ALA A 121 -6.08 -23.81 -1.26
C ALA A 121 -4.64 -23.30 -1.38
N ILE A 122 -4.45 -22.29 -2.23
CA ILE A 122 -3.17 -21.68 -2.58
C ILE A 122 -3.07 -20.31 -1.92
N LEU A 123 -1.86 -19.92 -1.55
CA LEU A 123 -1.49 -18.58 -1.11
C LEU A 123 -0.59 -17.93 -2.16
N THR A 124 -0.83 -16.64 -2.42
CA THR A 124 0.06 -15.79 -3.21
C THR A 124 0.29 -14.48 -2.47
N LEU A 125 1.52 -14.26 -1.99
CA LEU A 125 1.96 -12.96 -1.45
C LEU A 125 2.61 -12.15 -2.55
N VAL A 126 2.30 -10.85 -2.60
CA VAL A 126 2.74 -9.92 -3.66
C VAL A 126 3.34 -8.69 -3.03
N THR A 127 4.55 -8.30 -3.46
CA THR A 127 5.16 -7.02 -3.08
C THR A 127 5.99 -6.45 -4.24
N CYS A 128 6.41 -5.20 -4.12
CA CYS A 128 7.26 -4.54 -5.12
C CYS A 128 8.66 -5.16 -5.20
N HIS A 129 9.27 -5.11 -6.40
CA HIS A 129 10.64 -5.58 -6.65
C HIS A 129 11.25 -4.79 -7.82
N PRO A 130 12.57 -4.49 -7.78
CA PRO A 130 13.45 -4.48 -6.60
C PRO A 130 12.94 -3.51 -5.52
N LYS A 131 13.61 -3.48 -4.35
CA LYS A 131 13.35 -2.44 -3.33
C LYS A 131 13.51 -1.06 -3.97
N TRP A 132 12.65 -0.11 -3.58
CA TRP A 132 12.62 1.28 -4.05
C TRP A 132 12.20 1.46 -5.51
N THR A 133 11.63 0.42 -6.13
CA THR A 133 11.06 0.47 -7.47
C THR A 133 9.69 -0.21 -7.50
N SER A 134 8.95 0.01 -8.57
CA SER A 134 7.65 -0.62 -8.81
C SER A 134 7.57 -1.34 -10.16
N ASP A 135 8.71 -1.64 -10.78
CA ASP A 135 8.76 -2.17 -12.13
C ASP A 135 8.37 -3.65 -12.19
N GLU A 136 8.65 -4.37 -11.11
CA GLU A 136 8.41 -5.81 -10.98
C GLU A 136 7.67 -6.12 -9.67
N ARG A 137 7.25 -7.36 -9.54
CA ARG A 137 6.65 -7.91 -8.31
C ARG A 137 7.38 -9.16 -7.87
N LEU A 138 7.73 -9.20 -6.59
CA LEU A 138 8.12 -10.44 -5.93
C LEU A 138 6.85 -11.18 -5.51
N ILE A 139 6.75 -12.42 -5.97
CA ILE A 139 5.65 -13.33 -5.70
C ILE A 139 6.18 -14.48 -4.85
N VAL A 140 5.54 -14.72 -3.70
CA VAL A 140 5.78 -15.91 -2.88
C VAL A 140 4.52 -16.76 -2.90
N ARG A 141 4.65 -18.04 -3.26
CA ARG A 141 3.53 -18.99 -3.28
C ARG A 141 3.64 -19.99 -2.14
N GLY A 142 2.47 -20.41 -1.63
CA GLY A 142 2.34 -21.45 -0.62
C GLY A 142 1.09 -22.28 -0.80
N GLU A 143 1.06 -23.44 -0.17
CA GLU A 143 -0.10 -24.34 -0.15
C GLU A 143 -0.56 -24.58 1.29
N LEU A 144 -1.87 -24.68 1.51
CA LEU A 144 -2.46 -24.94 2.81
C LEU A 144 -2.03 -26.33 3.31
N VAL A 145 -1.44 -26.38 4.50
CA VAL A 145 -0.95 -27.64 5.11
C VAL A 145 -1.57 -27.92 6.48
N GLY A 146 -2.14 -26.92 7.14
CA GLY A 146 -2.75 -27.09 8.45
C GLY A 146 -3.98 -26.21 8.62
N ILE A 147 -5.04 -26.82 9.16
CA ILE A 147 -6.27 -26.13 9.53
C ILE A 147 -6.54 -26.44 10.99
N HIS A 148 -6.56 -25.41 11.80
CA HIS A 148 -7.03 -25.46 13.17
C HIS A 148 -8.33 -24.66 13.26
N SER A 149 -9.39 -25.17 12.65
CA SER A 149 -10.69 -24.53 12.63
C SER A 149 -11.77 -25.44 13.19
N PRO A 150 -12.64 -24.96 14.06
CA PRO A 150 -13.84 -25.66 14.50
C PRO A 150 -15.02 -25.54 13.50
N LEU A 151 -14.92 -24.78 12.42
CA LEU A 151 -16.04 -24.46 11.54
C LEU A 151 -15.78 -24.87 10.09
N SER A 152 -16.74 -25.58 9.51
CA SER A 152 -16.80 -25.85 8.07
C SER A 152 -17.04 -24.52 7.35
N ALA A 153 -16.01 -23.99 6.71
CA ALA A 153 -16.07 -22.68 6.06
C ALA A 153 -16.84 -22.79 4.73
N THR A 154 -17.96 -22.11 4.63
CA THR A 154 -18.54 -21.75 3.33
C THR A 154 -17.60 -20.77 2.65
N PRO A 155 -17.30 -20.93 1.34
CA PRO A 155 -16.45 -19.98 0.63
C PRO A 155 -17.02 -18.57 0.71
N VAL A 156 -16.24 -17.66 1.27
CA VAL A 156 -16.60 -16.25 1.42
C VAL A 156 -15.50 -15.43 0.77
N ALA A 157 -15.84 -14.65 -0.25
CA ALA A 157 -14.89 -13.78 -0.93
C ALA A 157 -14.94 -12.36 -0.35
N VAL A 158 -13.85 -11.62 -0.43
CA VAL A 158 -13.85 -10.18 -0.15
C VAL A 158 -14.73 -9.48 -1.20
N VAL A 159 -15.77 -8.78 -0.76
CA VAL A 159 -16.69 -8.08 -1.66
C VAL A 159 -16.28 -6.62 -1.79
N ASN A 160 -16.10 -6.17 -3.03
CA ASN A 160 -16.18 -4.75 -3.30
C ASN A 160 -17.64 -4.31 -3.08
N GLY A 161 -17.85 -3.20 -2.39
CA GLY A 161 -19.15 -2.53 -2.42
C GLY A 161 -19.63 -2.37 -3.87
N PRO A 162 -20.90 -2.00 -4.15
CA PRO A 162 -21.52 -2.16 -5.45
C PRO A 162 -20.73 -1.52 -6.60
N SER A 163 -19.91 -2.32 -7.24
CA SER A 163 -19.26 -2.03 -8.51
C SER A 163 -19.62 -3.14 -9.48
N THR A 164 -20.46 -2.82 -10.44
CA THR A 164 -20.84 -3.63 -11.59
C THR A 164 -19.62 -3.90 -12.48
N GLY A 165 -18.89 -4.98 -12.19
CA GLY A 165 -17.78 -5.43 -13.04
C GLY A 165 -17.63 -6.95 -12.92
N SER A 166 -17.69 -7.62 -14.05
CA SER A 166 -17.91 -9.07 -14.21
C SER A 166 -16.78 -9.99 -13.75
N ASP A 167 -15.66 -9.50 -13.24
CA ASP A 167 -14.49 -10.33 -12.94
C ASP A 167 -13.93 -10.21 -11.52
N GLY A 168 -14.58 -9.56 -10.59
CA GLY A 168 -14.35 -9.62 -9.13
C GLY A 168 -12.93 -9.30 -8.61
N ILE A 169 -11.90 -9.34 -9.44
CA ILE A 169 -10.52 -9.06 -9.09
C ILE A 169 -10.16 -7.69 -9.65
N SER A 170 -9.95 -6.71 -8.76
CA SER A 170 -9.45 -5.41 -9.14
C SER A 170 -7.98 -5.53 -9.56
N THR A 171 -7.72 -5.43 -10.84
CA THR A 171 -6.36 -5.42 -11.42
C THR A 171 -5.64 -4.09 -11.22
N ASP A 172 -6.36 -3.06 -10.76
CA ASP A 172 -5.85 -1.69 -10.63
C ASP A 172 -4.66 -1.60 -9.66
N THR A 173 -4.55 -2.54 -8.72
CA THR A 173 -3.46 -2.54 -7.73
C THR A 173 -2.17 -3.17 -8.23
N ILE A 174 -2.25 -4.12 -9.19
CA ILE A 174 -1.05 -4.81 -9.70
C ILE A 174 -0.39 -4.03 -10.85
N GLY A 175 -1.20 -3.40 -11.72
CA GLY A 175 -0.71 -2.76 -12.92
C GLY A 175 -0.56 -1.24 -12.86
N SER A 176 -1.20 -0.60 -11.89
CA SER A 176 -1.28 0.86 -11.80
C SER A 176 -0.36 1.46 -10.75
N SER A 177 0.88 0.99 -10.63
CA SER A 177 1.85 1.91 -10.04
C SER A 177 2.04 3.03 -11.05
N PRO A 178 1.56 4.26 -10.79
CA PRO A 178 2.05 5.40 -11.55
C PRO A 178 3.57 5.31 -11.41
N GLY A 179 4.31 5.51 -12.49
CA GLY A 179 5.76 5.48 -12.46
C GLY A 179 6.33 6.38 -11.37
N TRP A 180 7.58 6.78 -11.47
CA TRP A 180 8.28 7.68 -10.53
C TRP A 180 7.42 8.85 -10.01
N PHE A 181 6.41 9.32 -10.76
CA PHE A 181 5.48 10.37 -10.36
C PHE A 181 4.12 9.76 -9.99
N HIS A 182 3.74 9.88 -8.72
CA HIS A 182 2.48 9.34 -8.15
C HIS A 182 1.24 10.08 -8.61
N ASP A 183 1.33 11.40 -8.66
CA ASP A 183 0.21 12.27 -8.98
C ASP A 183 0.66 13.36 -9.98
N THR A 184 0.37 13.10 -11.25
CA THR A 184 0.62 14.10 -12.30
C THR A 184 -0.22 15.38 -12.11
N GLY A 185 -1.31 15.31 -11.33
CA GLY A 185 -2.11 16.47 -10.96
C GLY A 185 -1.34 17.45 -10.07
N SER A 186 -0.35 16.98 -9.33
CA SER A 186 0.51 17.81 -8.46
C SER A 186 1.60 18.57 -9.23
N ILE A 187 1.84 18.29 -10.51
CA ILE A 187 2.88 18.97 -11.33
C ILE A 187 2.53 20.45 -11.46
N VAL A 188 1.29 20.78 -11.80
CA VAL A 188 0.87 22.16 -12.03
C VAL A 188 0.96 22.99 -10.73
N PRO A 189 0.37 22.60 -9.60
CA PRO A 189 0.51 23.34 -8.36
C PRO A 189 1.97 23.45 -7.91
N THR A 190 2.78 22.40 -7.99
CA THR A 190 4.21 22.44 -7.64
C THR A 190 4.96 23.44 -8.49
N ALA A 191 4.75 23.47 -9.80
CA ALA A 191 5.37 24.41 -10.71
C ALA A 191 4.93 25.86 -10.42
N VAL A 192 3.63 26.09 -10.16
CA VAL A 192 3.08 27.42 -9.84
C VAL A 192 3.66 27.95 -8.55
N PHE A 193 3.62 27.17 -7.46
CA PHE A 193 4.16 27.59 -6.16
C PHE A 193 5.68 27.70 -6.17
N GLY A 194 6.40 26.85 -6.90
CA GLY A 194 7.83 26.97 -7.12
C GLY A 194 8.20 28.26 -7.86
N ALA A 195 7.48 28.59 -8.92
CA ALA A 195 7.66 29.86 -9.64
C ALA A 195 7.34 31.05 -8.76
N LEU A 196 6.29 30.98 -7.94
CA LEU A 196 5.93 32.03 -6.98
C LEU A 196 7.05 32.25 -5.94
N CYS A 197 7.62 31.19 -5.39
CA CYS A 197 8.78 31.25 -4.50
C CYS A 197 9.96 31.98 -5.17
N ALA A 198 10.28 31.62 -6.40
CA ALA A 198 11.35 32.24 -7.15
C ALA A 198 11.11 33.76 -7.40
N LEU A 199 9.87 34.12 -7.74
CA LEU A 199 9.46 35.53 -7.94
C LEU A 199 9.52 36.33 -6.64
N LEU A 200 9.03 35.79 -5.53
CA LEU A 200 9.07 36.41 -4.21
C LEU A 200 10.52 36.62 -3.77
N TRP A 201 11.37 35.60 -3.93
CA TRP A 201 12.81 35.71 -3.64
C TRP A 201 13.49 36.79 -4.49
N TRP A 202 13.21 36.80 -5.81
CA TRP A 202 13.76 37.81 -6.72
C TRP A 202 13.31 39.23 -6.37
N ALA A 203 12.02 39.43 -6.09
CA ALA A 203 11.45 40.70 -5.69
C ALA A 203 12.05 41.21 -4.36
N ALA A 204 12.11 40.35 -3.34
CA ALA A 204 12.74 40.67 -2.07
C ALA A 204 14.20 41.07 -2.25
N ARG A 205 14.96 40.33 -3.09
CA ARG A 205 16.35 40.65 -3.38
C ARG A 205 16.51 42.00 -4.11
N ARG A 206 15.58 42.32 -5.04
CA ARG A 206 15.57 43.65 -5.72
C ARG A 206 15.27 44.78 -4.77
N LEU A 207 14.31 44.62 -3.85
CA LEU A 207 13.91 45.65 -2.88
C LEU A 207 14.96 45.81 -1.77
N ALA A 208 15.61 44.74 -1.34
CA ALA A 208 16.68 44.82 -0.35
C ALA A 208 17.90 45.63 -0.85
N GLY A 209 18.16 45.61 -2.17
CA GLY A 209 19.29 46.24 -2.80
C GLY A 209 20.64 45.59 -2.50
N PRO A 210 21.76 46.17 -2.95
CA PRO A 210 23.08 45.61 -2.73
C PRO A 210 23.45 45.64 -1.23
N TRP A 211 24.12 44.60 -0.79
CA TRP A 211 24.63 44.52 0.59
C TRP A 211 25.64 45.65 0.82
N SER A 212 25.36 46.54 1.79
CA SER A 212 26.29 47.57 2.22
C SER A 212 26.46 47.51 3.76
N ARG A 213 27.60 47.98 4.27
CA ARG A 213 27.88 48.09 5.71
C ARG A 213 27.16 49.22 6.42
N ASP A 214 26.37 50.03 5.67
CA ASP A 214 25.59 51.14 6.24
C ASP A 214 24.41 50.57 7.06
N ARG A 215 24.27 51.02 8.31
CA ARG A 215 23.21 50.59 9.24
C ARG A 215 21.81 50.76 8.65
N ARG A 216 21.55 51.80 7.87
CA ARG A 216 20.26 52.04 7.24
C ARG A 216 19.96 51.02 6.14
N ALA A 217 20.96 50.64 5.37
CA ALA A 217 20.82 49.62 4.35
C ALA A 217 20.59 48.23 4.96
N VAL A 218 21.29 47.91 6.05
CA VAL A 218 21.08 46.64 6.80
C VAL A 218 19.67 46.57 7.36
N LEU A 219 19.20 47.64 8.03
CA LEU A 219 17.84 47.69 8.59
C LEU A 219 16.77 47.56 7.49
N ARG A 220 16.95 48.21 6.34
CA ARG A 220 16.05 48.05 5.20
C ARG A 220 16.02 46.61 4.70
N THR A 221 17.17 45.98 4.56
CA THR A 221 17.29 44.58 4.12
C THR A 221 16.56 43.64 5.09
N VAL A 222 16.81 43.78 6.40
CA VAL A 222 16.16 42.98 7.43
C VAL A 222 14.65 43.18 7.43
N ALA A 223 14.18 44.41 7.34
CA ALA A 223 12.75 44.73 7.30
C ALA A 223 12.06 44.11 6.08
N VAL A 224 12.68 44.19 4.90
CA VAL A 224 12.16 43.54 3.68
C VAL A 224 12.04 42.01 3.88
N TRP A 225 13.08 41.36 4.35
CA TRP A 225 13.06 39.91 4.55
C TRP A 225 12.06 39.51 5.61
N LEU A 226 11.92 40.21 6.72
CA LEU A 226 10.92 39.93 7.75
C LEU A 226 9.48 40.10 7.21
N ALA A 227 9.23 41.11 6.39
CA ALA A 227 7.91 41.30 5.79
C ALA A 227 7.55 40.21 4.76
N TRP A 228 8.53 39.68 4.04
CA TRP A 228 8.31 38.71 2.98
C TRP A 228 8.42 37.24 3.45
N ALA A 229 9.06 36.98 4.60
CA ALA A 229 9.26 35.66 5.14
C ALA A 229 7.97 34.85 5.31
N PRO A 230 6.84 35.39 5.80
CA PRO A 230 5.60 34.63 5.91
C PRO A 230 5.05 34.21 4.54
N LEU A 231 5.05 35.11 3.56
CA LEU A 231 4.55 34.80 2.21
C LEU A 231 5.44 33.77 1.52
N PHE A 232 6.75 33.88 1.69
CA PHE A 232 7.70 32.90 1.18
C PHE A 232 7.52 31.57 1.85
N GLY A 233 7.34 31.51 3.19
CA GLY A 233 7.12 30.30 3.94
C GLY A 233 5.85 29.55 3.52
N VAL A 234 4.73 30.28 3.35
CA VAL A 234 3.46 29.68 2.86
C VAL A 234 3.63 29.11 1.44
N SER A 235 4.26 29.89 0.54
CA SER A 235 4.47 29.42 -0.84
C SER A 235 5.41 28.21 -0.89
N LEU A 236 6.45 28.19 -0.05
CA LEU A 236 7.37 27.06 0.06
C LEU A 236 6.69 25.82 0.62
N PHE A 237 5.80 25.98 1.60
CA PHE A 237 5.00 24.88 2.16
C PHE A 237 4.15 24.21 1.09
N PHE A 238 3.39 24.97 0.32
CA PHE A 238 2.57 24.40 -0.77
C PHE A 238 3.41 23.82 -1.92
N ALA A 239 4.57 24.40 -2.21
CA ALA A 239 5.48 23.83 -3.19
C ALA A 239 6.03 22.47 -2.70
N PHE A 240 6.35 22.36 -1.41
CA PHE A 240 6.84 21.12 -0.81
C PHE A 240 5.74 20.06 -0.71
N GLU A 241 4.50 20.44 -0.33
CA GLU A 241 3.34 19.56 -0.31
C GLU A 241 3.05 18.99 -1.71
N GLY A 242 3.06 19.87 -2.74
CA GLY A 242 2.94 19.40 -4.12
C GLY A 242 4.09 18.49 -4.56
N LEU A 243 5.33 18.79 -4.15
CA LEU A 243 6.49 17.96 -4.44
C LEU A 243 6.40 16.59 -3.75
N SER A 244 5.89 16.54 -2.51
CA SER A 244 5.70 15.28 -1.79
C SER A 244 4.70 14.36 -2.49
N GLY A 245 3.68 14.90 -3.15
CA GLY A 245 2.74 14.16 -3.99
C GLY A 245 3.34 13.62 -5.30
N LEU A 246 4.47 14.19 -5.75
CA LEU A 246 5.20 13.70 -6.93
C LEU A 246 6.22 12.61 -6.59
N LEU A 247 6.63 12.51 -5.33
CA LEU A 247 7.60 11.50 -4.90
C LEU A 247 6.93 10.13 -4.83
N PRO A 248 7.65 9.04 -5.13
CA PRO A 248 7.11 7.70 -4.96
C PRO A 248 6.71 7.46 -3.50
N SER A 249 5.56 6.81 -3.27
CA SER A 249 5.04 6.47 -1.92
C SER A 249 5.90 5.47 -1.15
N SER A 250 7.13 5.27 -1.57
CA SER A 250 8.13 4.38 -1.00
C SER A 250 9.12 5.08 -0.05
N PHE A 251 8.83 6.29 0.40
CA PHE A 251 9.57 6.94 1.48
C PHE A 251 8.86 6.81 2.81
#